data_ae4cbe3cc12c3ee69cfafc8659c87c32
#
_entry.id   ae4cbe3cc12c3ee69cfafc8659c87c32
#
_cell.length_a   1.000
_cell.length_b   1.000
_cell.length_c   1.000
_cell.angle_alpha   90.00
_cell.angle_beta   90.00
_cell.angle_gamma   90.00
#
_symmetry.space_group_name_H-M   'P 1'
#
loop_
_entity.id
_entity.type
_entity.pdbx_description
1 polymer ?
#
loop_
_entity_poly.entity_id
_entity_poly.type
_entity_poly.pdbx_seq_one_letter_code
_entity_poly.pdbx_strand_id
1 'polypeptide(L)'
;MDNSLSLARYFARLVWLLVHEGQSIDDQKGALRAVVTVSKDSSVRLGNKEGRLAVNGLVMPQALTGVQELAERLSVHKIEEIEIDQMAAPAELLALARLLSVESTTSSDAADFAQKLSELTGQTVRIRRAAETEREPSRTSEEPAPKEVVPDEAIARLPKLLTKLTGQLDPAAAHQVLDELSFLAEQATREGRTTDVAAIFSALLDREGGVTDSDVRRVFLVTVRRLTRPTMLRPIAGLLVTHQATAGRTERILQRVGQDGVDAVVDQFTGSKSNAERKIYRAVLARLPLAREALVQMLNDPRWYVVRQAAEFLGEMGSEEAERPLAELLRHEDERVRRAVTRALARIDSAFTLDAVARSVADTSPSVRLEAVAGLASRKNGRAGSMLAKAIDSENEQEVQYAILGALGRVATPEAVQKLSKAAEAASGLFSSRKNVGLRVAAVHALGEARTPGALTALQGLANDKDKDVKEAVAKTLLLVRGTAA
;
A
#
# COMPACT_ATOMS: atom_id res chain seq x y z
N MET A 1 3.12 16.97 -2.19
CA MET A 1 1.66 16.72 -2.12
C MET A 1 1.00 18.07 -2.06
N ASP A 2 -0.09 18.28 -2.79
CA ASP A 2 -0.87 19.51 -2.69
C ASP A 2 -1.47 19.58 -1.28
N ASN A 3 -1.04 20.57 -0.49
CA ASN A 3 -1.47 20.78 0.90
C ASN A 3 -3.00 20.89 1.00
N SER A 4 -3.66 21.38 -0.05
CA SER A 4 -5.12 21.47 -0.16
C SER A 4 -5.82 20.10 -0.12
N LEU A 5 -5.30 19.10 -0.85
CA LEU A 5 -5.85 17.75 -0.85
C LEU A 5 -5.62 17.05 0.51
N SER A 6 -4.49 17.32 1.14
CA SER A 6 -4.17 16.80 2.48
C SER A 6 -5.11 17.39 3.54
N LEU A 7 -5.37 18.69 3.50
CA LEU A 7 -6.33 19.36 4.40
C LEU A 7 -7.73 18.77 4.24
N ALA A 8 -8.22 18.68 3.00
CA ALA A 8 -9.53 18.11 2.71
C ALA A 8 -9.68 16.67 3.22
N ARG A 9 -8.64 15.86 3.05
CA ARG A 9 -8.60 14.47 3.54
C ARG A 9 -8.67 14.40 5.07
N TYR A 10 -7.87 15.21 5.77
CA TYR A 10 -7.88 15.21 7.24
C TYR A 10 -9.17 15.79 7.79
N PHE A 11 -9.75 16.80 7.14
CA PHE A 11 -11.04 17.36 7.53
C PHE A 11 -12.18 16.35 7.31
N ALA A 12 -12.23 15.67 6.18
CA ALA A 12 -13.19 14.61 5.91
C ALA A 12 -13.08 13.47 6.94
N ARG A 13 -11.85 13.08 7.32
CA ARG A 13 -11.62 12.10 8.37
C ARG A 13 -12.10 12.60 9.74
N LEU A 14 -11.91 13.86 10.06
CA LEU A 14 -12.39 14.45 11.32
C LEU A 14 -13.92 14.42 11.39
N VAL A 15 -14.62 14.79 10.32
CA VAL A 15 -16.09 14.70 10.25
C VAL A 15 -16.55 13.25 10.41
N TRP A 16 -15.91 12.30 9.73
CA TRP A 16 -16.22 10.88 9.85
C TRP A 16 -16.06 10.36 11.29
N LEU A 17 -14.98 10.74 11.98
CA LEU A 17 -14.74 10.38 13.37
C LEU A 17 -15.77 10.96 14.34
N LEU A 18 -16.39 12.07 13.99
CA LEU A 18 -17.44 12.71 14.80
C LEU A 18 -18.83 12.11 14.52
N VAL A 19 -19.06 11.57 13.33
CA VAL A 19 -20.31 10.90 12.93
C VAL A 19 -20.42 9.51 13.56
N HIS A 20 -19.33 8.76 13.64
CA HIS A 20 -19.32 7.38 14.11
C HIS A 20 -19.04 7.34 15.62
N GLU A 21 -20.08 7.12 16.40
CA GLU A 21 -19.99 6.97 17.86
C GLU A 21 -19.09 5.78 18.26
N GLY A 22 -18.25 5.97 19.29
CA GLY A 22 -17.33 4.94 19.80
C GLY A 22 -15.87 5.08 19.34
N GLN A 23 -15.52 6.10 18.54
CA GLN A 23 -14.15 6.38 18.15
C GLN A 23 -13.38 7.08 19.28
N SER A 24 -12.08 6.79 19.38
CA SER A 24 -11.20 7.34 20.42
C SER A 24 -11.12 8.88 20.35
N ILE A 25 -11.23 9.54 21.50
CA ILE A 25 -11.03 11.00 21.63
C ILE A 25 -9.62 11.40 21.13
N ASP A 26 -8.63 10.52 21.28
CA ASP A 26 -7.27 10.78 20.82
C ASP A 26 -7.15 10.76 19.29
N ASP A 27 -7.93 9.92 18.60
CA ASP A 27 -8.02 9.92 17.14
C ASP A 27 -8.65 11.22 16.60
N GLN A 28 -9.71 11.72 17.26
CA GLN A 28 -10.33 13.02 16.94
C GLN A 28 -9.36 14.18 17.13
N LYS A 29 -8.63 14.20 18.26
CA LYS A 29 -7.57 15.19 18.52
C LYS A 29 -6.44 15.09 17.50
N GLY A 30 -6.05 13.88 17.11
CA GLY A 30 -5.02 13.62 16.10
C GLY A 30 -5.44 14.17 14.73
N ALA A 31 -6.68 13.90 14.29
CA ALA A 31 -7.22 14.40 13.04
C ALA A 31 -7.33 15.94 13.04
N LEU A 32 -7.81 16.54 14.13
CA LEU A 32 -7.87 18.00 14.26
C LEU A 32 -6.49 18.66 14.20
N ARG A 33 -5.49 18.10 14.90
CA ARG A 33 -4.11 18.59 14.82
C ARG A 33 -3.56 18.54 13.40
N ALA A 34 -3.84 17.46 12.65
CA ALA A 34 -3.43 17.33 11.26
C ALA A 34 -4.09 18.40 10.36
N VAL A 35 -5.41 18.66 10.52
CA VAL A 35 -6.13 19.73 9.81
C VAL A 35 -5.49 21.09 10.10
N VAL A 36 -5.28 21.42 11.38
CA VAL A 36 -4.69 22.70 11.80
C VAL A 36 -3.25 22.88 11.30
N THR A 37 -2.48 21.80 11.26
CA THR A 37 -1.09 21.89 10.76
C THR A 37 -1.06 22.23 9.27
N VAL A 38 -1.92 21.59 8.48
CA VAL A 38 -1.96 21.79 7.03
C VAL A 38 -2.68 23.08 6.63
N SER A 39 -3.67 23.56 7.41
CA SER A 39 -4.36 24.83 7.15
C SER A 39 -3.45 26.07 7.25
N LYS A 40 -2.29 25.95 7.90
CA LYS A 40 -1.31 27.05 7.97
C LYS A 40 -0.65 27.39 6.63
N ASP A 41 -0.62 26.42 5.71
CA ASP A 41 0.18 26.52 4.50
C ASP A 41 -0.66 26.85 3.24
N SER A 42 -1.98 26.64 3.26
CA SER A 42 -2.82 26.90 2.08
C SER A 42 -4.29 27.08 2.42
N SER A 43 -4.99 27.98 1.70
CA SER A 43 -6.45 28.05 1.68
C SER A 43 -7.03 26.92 0.83
N VAL A 44 -8.23 26.44 1.21
CA VAL A 44 -8.88 25.30 0.56
C VAL A 44 -10.37 25.57 0.36
N ARG A 45 -10.88 25.27 -0.83
CA ARG A 45 -12.31 25.25 -1.12
C ARG A 45 -12.80 23.82 -1.23
N LEU A 46 -13.75 23.47 -0.38
CA LEU A 46 -14.45 22.20 -0.37
C LEU A 46 -15.83 22.40 -0.97
N GLY A 47 -16.17 21.68 -2.02
CA GLY A 47 -17.48 21.81 -2.66
C GLY A 47 -18.08 20.44 -2.97
N ASN A 48 -19.37 20.43 -3.28
CA ASN A 48 -20.06 19.24 -3.77
C ASN A 48 -20.29 19.39 -5.28
N LYS A 49 -19.72 18.47 -6.06
CA LYS A 49 -19.98 18.33 -7.50
C LYS A 49 -20.65 16.98 -7.77
N GLU A 50 -21.93 16.99 -8.11
CA GLU A 50 -22.67 15.78 -8.46
C GLU A 50 -22.58 14.66 -7.42
N GLY A 51 -22.70 15.01 -6.13
CA GLY A 51 -22.61 14.06 -5.03
C GLY A 51 -21.19 13.62 -4.66
N ARG A 52 -20.16 14.30 -5.21
CA ARG A 52 -18.75 14.03 -4.94
C ARG A 52 -18.06 15.25 -4.33
N LEU A 53 -17.20 14.99 -3.35
CA LEU A 53 -16.37 16.04 -2.75
C LEU A 53 -15.37 16.58 -3.78
N ALA A 54 -15.39 17.88 -4.00
CA ALA A 54 -14.42 18.58 -4.82
C ALA A 54 -13.54 19.49 -3.95
N VAL A 55 -12.25 19.55 -4.25
CA VAL A 55 -11.25 20.38 -3.57
C VAL A 55 -10.64 21.32 -4.60
N ASN A 56 -10.79 22.61 -4.41
CA ASN A 56 -10.36 23.63 -5.39
C ASN A 56 -10.86 23.33 -6.81
N GLY A 57 -12.10 22.81 -6.90
CA GLY A 57 -12.72 22.41 -8.17
C GLY A 57 -12.38 21.03 -8.71
N LEU A 58 -11.41 20.31 -8.11
CA LEU A 58 -11.02 18.95 -8.49
C LEU A 58 -11.74 17.91 -7.63
N VAL A 59 -12.38 16.92 -8.26
CA VAL A 59 -13.13 15.88 -7.55
C VAL A 59 -12.19 14.92 -6.85
N MET A 60 -12.43 14.66 -5.56
CA MET A 60 -11.65 13.73 -4.76
C MET A 60 -12.05 12.26 -5.00
N PRO A 61 -11.09 11.33 -4.85
CA PRO A 61 -11.38 9.90 -4.86
C PRO A 61 -12.31 9.52 -3.70
N GLN A 62 -13.46 8.90 -3.98
CA GLN A 62 -14.44 8.47 -2.97
C GLN A 62 -13.92 7.42 -1.98
N ALA A 63 -12.85 6.74 -2.33
CA ALA A 63 -12.27 5.68 -1.53
C ALA A 63 -11.47 6.14 -0.29
N LEU A 64 -11.32 7.44 -0.09
CA LEU A 64 -10.66 7.98 1.11
C LEU A 64 -11.68 8.04 2.25
N THR A 65 -11.26 7.56 3.44
CA THR A 65 -12.10 7.55 4.64
C THR A 65 -12.72 8.92 4.91
N GLY A 66 -14.04 8.98 4.99
CA GLY A 66 -14.82 10.18 5.28
C GLY A 66 -15.10 11.09 4.08
N VAL A 67 -14.50 10.86 2.90
CA VAL A 67 -14.71 11.73 1.72
C VAL A 67 -16.16 11.62 1.21
N GLN A 68 -16.68 10.41 1.12
CA GLN A 68 -18.06 10.19 0.70
C GLN A 68 -19.05 10.75 1.74
N GLU A 69 -18.81 10.49 3.03
CA GLU A 69 -19.60 11.01 4.14
C GLU A 69 -19.67 12.54 4.12
N LEU A 70 -18.51 13.20 3.95
CA LEU A 70 -18.48 14.67 3.87
C LEU A 70 -19.26 15.19 2.66
N ALA A 71 -19.14 14.54 1.49
CA ALA A 71 -19.90 14.93 0.30
C ALA A 71 -21.41 14.79 0.50
N GLU A 72 -21.86 13.72 1.15
CA GLU A 72 -23.26 13.49 1.51
C GLU A 72 -23.75 14.55 2.50
N ARG A 73 -22.95 14.88 3.53
CA ARG A 73 -23.30 15.93 4.50
C ARG A 73 -23.42 17.32 3.86
N LEU A 74 -22.50 17.66 2.95
CA LEU A 74 -22.61 18.91 2.18
C LEU A 74 -23.90 18.95 1.35
N SER A 75 -24.29 17.82 0.74
CA SER A 75 -25.53 17.71 -0.03
C SER A 75 -26.77 17.86 0.84
N VAL A 76 -26.85 17.13 1.96
CA VAL A 76 -27.97 17.16 2.91
C VAL A 76 -28.20 18.59 3.43
N HIS A 77 -27.14 19.30 3.76
CA HIS A 77 -27.20 20.66 4.30
C HIS A 77 -27.27 21.75 3.21
N LYS A 78 -27.39 21.37 1.92
CA LYS A 78 -27.44 22.27 0.76
C LYS A 78 -26.25 23.24 0.70
N ILE A 79 -25.07 22.78 1.09
CA ILE A 79 -23.82 23.54 1.04
C ILE A 79 -23.15 23.32 -0.31
N GLU A 80 -22.98 24.37 -1.09
CA GLU A 80 -22.28 24.34 -2.38
C GLU A 80 -20.77 24.36 -2.20
N GLU A 81 -20.28 25.22 -1.29
CA GLU A 81 -18.85 25.43 -1.11
C GLU A 81 -18.54 25.88 0.32
N ILE A 82 -17.46 25.36 0.88
CA ILE A 82 -16.83 25.81 2.11
C ILE A 82 -15.42 26.29 1.75
N GLU A 83 -15.12 27.55 2.00
CA GLU A 83 -13.78 28.09 1.87
C GLU A 83 -13.14 28.18 3.27
N ILE A 84 -12.03 27.50 3.44
CA ILE A 84 -11.21 27.50 4.65
C ILE A 84 -9.96 28.30 4.32
N ASP A 85 -9.78 29.43 4.98
CA ASP A 85 -8.65 30.31 4.74
C ASP A 85 -7.38 29.84 5.47
N GLN A 86 -6.23 30.40 5.10
CA GLN A 86 -4.99 30.15 5.81
C GLN A 86 -5.13 30.58 7.27
N MET A 87 -4.50 29.81 8.20
CA MET A 87 -4.53 30.11 9.63
C MET A 87 -5.93 30.01 10.28
N ALA A 88 -6.84 29.23 9.70
CA ALA A 88 -8.14 28.99 10.31
C ALA A 88 -8.02 28.50 11.77
N ALA A 89 -8.79 29.10 12.66
CA ALA A 89 -8.70 28.81 14.08
C ALA A 89 -9.12 27.36 14.39
N PRO A 90 -8.38 26.59 15.23
CA PRO A 90 -8.73 25.23 15.57
C PRO A 90 -10.15 25.05 16.11
N ALA A 91 -10.64 26.05 16.84
CA ALA A 91 -11.99 26.06 17.38
C ALA A 91 -13.06 26.16 16.27
N GLU A 92 -12.83 27.00 15.26
CA GLU A 92 -13.74 27.16 14.11
C GLU A 92 -13.79 25.88 13.26
N LEU A 93 -12.63 25.25 13.00
CA LEU A 93 -12.55 24.00 12.25
C LEU A 93 -13.25 22.83 12.98
N LEU A 94 -13.09 22.75 14.31
CA LEU A 94 -13.77 21.73 15.11
C LEU A 94 -15.29 22.00 15.18
N ALA A 95 -15.71 23.27 15.33
CA ALA A 95 -17.10 23.64 15.37
C ALA A 95 -17.79 23.34 14.03
N LEU A 96 -17.14 23.64 12.91
CA LEU A 96 -17.61 23.31 11.57
C LEU A 96 -17.74 21.78 11.39
N ALA A 97 -16.73 21.01 11.79
CA ALA A 97 -16.76 19.55 11.69
C ALA A 97 -17.89 18.94 12.54
N ARG A 98 -18.11 19.46 13.74
CA ARG A 98 -19.22 19.04 14.62
C ARG A 98 -20.58 19.41 14.02
N LEU A 99 -20.69 20.59 13.44
CA LEU A 99 -21.93 21.00 12.81
C LEU A 99 -22.28 20.08 11.63
N LEU A 100 -21.31 19.75 10.79
CA LEU A 100 -21.49 18.83 9.66
C LEU A 100 -21.72 17.37 10.09
N SER A 101 -21.37 16.99 11.33
CA SER A 101 -21.59 15.63 11.83
C SER A 101 -23.05 15.37 12.29
N VAL A 102 -23.84 16.41 12.51
CA VAL A 102 -25.25 16.29 12.95
C VAL A 102 -26.16 15.94 11.78
N GLU A 103 -27.07 14.98 11.97
CA GLU A 103 -28.14 14.67 11.02
C GLU A 103 -29.31 15.64 11.20
N SER A 104 -29.68 16.37 10.15
CA SER A 104 -30.88 17.19 10.15
C SER A 104 -32.08 16.33 9.79
N THR A 105 -32.84 15.91 10.80
CA THR A 105 -34.00 15.02 10.61
C THR A 105 -35.33 15.76 10.54
N THR A 106 -35.37 17.02 10.97
CA THR A 106 -36.62 17.83 10.99
C THR A 106 -36.43 19.24 10.40
N SER A 107 -37.52 19.89 10.02
CA SER A 107 -37.52 21.27 9.48
C SER A 107 -37.01 22.30 10.53
N SER A 108 -37.22 22.04 11.82
CA SER A 108 -36.71 22.86 12.93
C SER A 108 -35.19 22.77 13.01
N ASP A 109 -34.63 21.55 12.84
CA ASP A 109 -33.19 21.31 12.89
C ASP A 109 -32.45 22.00 11.74
N ALA A 110 -33.09 22.12 10.57
CA ALA A 110 -32.54 22.81 9.42
C ALA A 110 -32.40 24.33 9.65
N ALA A 111 -33.35 24.94 10.38
CA ALA A 111 -33.31 26.37 10.73
C ALA A 111 -32.22 26.66 11.80
N ASP A 112 -32.15 25.82 12.84
CA ASP A 112 -31.13 25.89 13.89
C ASP A 112 -29.72 25.65 13.32
N PHE A 113 -29.59 24.69 12.39
CA PHE A 113 -28.36 24.44 11.65
C PHE A 113 -27.94 25.66 10.82
N ALA A 114 -28.87 26.28 10.10
CA ALA A 114 -28.60 27.45 9.28
C ALA A 114 -28.15 28.67 10.13
N GLN A 115 -28.74 28.85 11.30
CA GLN A 115 -28.33 29.89 12.24
C GLN A 115 -26.93 29.64 12.79
N LYS A 116 -26.65 28.45 13.30
CA LYS A 116 -25.32 28.06 13.79
C LYS A 116 -24.24 28.13 12.69
N LEU A 117 -24.60 27.79 11.46
CA LEU A 117 -23.72 27.93 10.32
C LEU A 117 -23.39 29.39 10.01
N SER A 118 -24.37 30.30 10.12
CA SER A 118 -24.16 31.73 9.93
C SER A 118 -23.28 32.37 11.02
N GLU A 119 -23.41 31.88 12.25
CA GLU A 119 -22.56 32.27 13.40
C GLU A 119 -21.10 31.82 13.26
N LEU A 120 -20.89 30.66 12.60
CA LEU A 120 -19.56 30.16 12.29
C LEU A 120 -18.89 30.81 11.09
N THR A 121 -19.66 31.47 10.21
CA THR A 121 -19.13 32.17 9.04
C THR A 121 -18.40 33.41 9.51
N GLY A 122 -17.12 33.26 9.82
CA GLY A 122 -16.24 34.30 10.35
C GLY A 122 -15.22 34.80 9.33
N GLN A 123 -14.07 35.27 9.82
CA GLN A 123 -13.00 35.79 8.95
C GLN A 123 -12.23 34.67 8.21
N THR A 124 -12.16 33.44 8.76
CA THR A 124 -11.32 32.37 8.26
C THR A 124 -12.09 31.18 7.64
N VAL A 125 -13.40 31.09 7.88
CA VAL A 125 -14.28 30.10 7.24
C VAL A 125 -15.46 30.81 6.59
N ARG A 126 -15.65 30.56 5.27
CA ARG A 126 -16.77 31.10 4.49
C ARG A 126 -17.57 29.95 3.92
N ILE A 127 -18.89 30.03 3.99
CA ILE A 127 -19.78 28.96 3.55
C ILE A 127 -20.82 29.52 2.60
N ARG A 128 -20.92 28.92 1.40
CA ARG A 128 -21.92 29.25 0.41
C ARG A 128 -22.95 28.15 0.32
N ARG A 129 -24.23 28.50 0.49
CA ARG A 129 -25.38 27.61 0.34
C ARG A 129 -26.09 27.81 -0.99
N ALA A 130 -26.74 26.80 -1.50
CA ALA A 130 -27.66 26.90 -2.62
C ALA A 130 -28.83 27.85 -2.23
N ALA A 131 -29.04 28.89 -3.02
CA ALA A 131 -30.15 29.80 -2.78
C ALA A 131 -31.48 29.04 -3.01
N GLU A 132 -32.44 29.22 -2.10
CA GLU A 132 -33.83 28.80 -2.34
C GLU A 132 -34.39 29.69 -3.45
N THR A 133 -34.50 29.16 -4.65
CA THR A 133 -35.08 29.87 -5.80
C THR A 133 -36.59 29.85 -5.64
N GLU A 134 -37.17 30.94 -5.12
CA GLU A 134 -38.57 31.28 -5.36
C GLU A 134 -38.77 31.40 -6.88
N ARG A 135 -39.80 30.72 -7.38
CA ARG A 135 -40.21 30.75 -8.77
C ARG A 135 -40.74 32.12 -9.08
N GLU A 136 -40.04 32.92 -9.87
CA GLU A 136 -40.62 33.97 -10.68
C GLU A 136 -40.50 33.67 -12.18
N PRO A 137 -41.52 34.08 -12.99
CA PRO A 137 -41.65 33.56 -14.34
C PRO A 137 -40.80 34.34 -15.34
N SER A 138 -40.18 33.62 -16.21
CA SER A 138 -39.83 33.93 -17.60
C SER A 138 -39.40 35.33 -17.96
N ARG A 139 -38.10 35.55 -18.09
CA ARG A 139 -37.56 36.38 -19.17
C ARG A 139 -36.59 35.53 -19.99
N THR A 140 -37.02 35.27 -21.20
CA THR A 140 -36.24 34.77 -22.31
C THR A 140 -34.93 35.55 -22.46
N SER A 141 -33.83 34.90 -22.06
CA SER A 141 -32.53 35.15 -22.64
C SER A 141 -32.05 33.83 -23.15
N GLU A 142 -31.86 33.74 -24.43
CA GLU A 142 -31.31 32.57 -25.13
C GLU A 142 -30.04 32.09 -24.44
N GLU A 143 -30.16 31.00 -23.66
CA GLU A 143 -29.00 30.15 -23.38
C GLU A 143 -28.53 29.60 -24.74
N PRO A 144 -27.24 29.75 -25.03
CA PRO A 144 -26.71 28.99 -26.16
C PRO A 144 -26.96 27.52 -25.86
N ALA A 145 -27.68 26.88 -26.77
CA ALA A 145 -27.93 25.44 -26.78
C ALA A 145 -26.69 24.67 -26.31
N PRO A 146 -26.86 23.55 -25.55
CA PRO A 146 -25.74 22.71 -25.21
C PRO A 146 -24.99 22.45 -26.52
N LYS A 147 -23.75 22.92 -26.59
CA LYS A 147 -22.90 22.64 -27.74
C LYS A 147 -22.92 21.14 -27.88
N GLU A 148 -23.56 20.65 -28.97
CA GLU A 148 -23.31 19.32 -29.46
C GLU A 148 -21.83 19.10 -29.30
N VAL A 149 -21.46 18.01 -28.60
CA VAL A 149 -20.08 17.58 -28.48
C VAL A 149 -19.67 17.22 -29.91
N VAL A 150 -19.21 18.25 -30.61
CA VAL A 150 -18.55 18.06 -31.91
C VAL A 150 -17.43 17.10 -31.60
N PRO A 151 -17.38 15.93 -32.27
CA PRO A 151 -16.27 15.00 -32.08
C PRO A 151 -15.00 15.81 -32.26
N ASP A 152 -14.21 15.91 -31.21
CA ASP A 152 -13.08 16.83 -31.11
C ASP A 152 -12.24 16.67 -32.38
N GLU A 153 -12.17 17.74 -33.20
CA GLU A 153 -11.38 17.72 -34.44
C GLU A 153 -9.96 17.22 -34.20
N ALA A 154 -9.47 17.41 -32.98
CA ALA A 154 -8.20 16.91 -32.50
C ALA A 154 -8.15 15.36 -32.49
N ILE A 155 -9.21 14.65 -32.08
CA ILE A 155 -9.28 13.19 -32.12
C ILE A 155 -9.26 12.69 -33.56
N ALA A 156 -9.96 13.36 -34.48
CA ALA A 156 -10.00 13.01 -35.87
C ALA A 156 -8.63 13.21 -36.57
N ARG A 157 -7.75 14.06 -36.03
CA ARG A 157 -6.41 14.30 -36.55
C ARG A 157 -5.39 13.26 -36.11
N LEU A 158 -5.57 12.64 -34.93
CA LEU A 158 -4.60 11.70 -34.36
C LEU A 158 -4.19 10.56 -35.34
N PRO A 159 -5.10 9.82 -35.99
CA PRO A 159 -4.70 8.77 -36.94
C PRO A 159 -3.86 9.29 -38.11
N LYS A 160 -4.20 10.48 -38.61
CA LYS A 160 -3.45 11.11 -39.72
C LYS A 160 -2.03 11.52 -39.29
N LEU A 161 -1.86 12.04 -38.08
CA LEU A 161 -0.56 12.40 -37.53
C LEU A 161 0.28 11.17 -37.26
N LEU A 162 -0.29 10.11 -36.69
CA LEU A 162 0.40 8.85 -36.49
C LEU A 162 0.87 8.24 -37.82
N THR A 163 0.06 8.35 -38.90
CA THR A 163 0.46 7.92 -40.23
C THR A 163 1.58 8.78 -40.80
N LYS A 164 1.53 10.12 -40.63
CA LYS A 164 2.62 11.01 -41.05
C LYS A 164 3.94 10.68 -40.33
N LEU A 165 3.87 10.31 -39.03
CA LEU A 165 5.03 9.93 -38.24
C LEU A 165 5.79 8.72 -38.83
N THR A 166 5.10 7.81 -39.51
CA THR A 166 5.71 6.62 -40.12
C THR A 166 6.46 6.92 -41.46
N GLY A 167 6.19 8.08 -42.06
CA GLY A 167 6.82 8.51 -43.32
C GLY A 167 8.24 9.04 -43.13
N GLN A 168 8.88 9.43 -44.26
CA GLN A 168 10.10 10.22 -44.18
C GLN A 168 9.78 11.65 -43.80
N LEU A 169 10.42 12.13 -42.73
CA LEU A 169 10.25 13.47 -42.21
C LEU A 169 11.58 14.22 -42.35
N ASP A 170 11.53 15.41 -42.96
CA ASP A 170 12.59 16.39 -42.79
C ASP A 170 12.49 17.03 -41.39
N PRO A 171 13.55 17.72 -40.92
CA PRO A 171 13.56 18.28 -39.57
C PRO A 171 12.44 19.26 -39.29
N ALA A 172 11.97 20.06 -40.26
CA ALA A 172 10.88 21.03 -40.07
C ALA A 172 9.53 20.32 -39.93
N ALA A 173 9.25 19.34 -40.82
CA ALA A 173 8.04 18.50 -40.73
C ALA A 173 8.02 17.66 -39.43
N ALA A 174 9.19 17.16 -38.98
CA ALA A 174 9.32 16.43 -37.73
C ALA A 174 8.93 17.31 -36.54
N HIS A 175 9.44 18.55 -36.44
CA HIS A 175 9.06 19.51 -35.40
C HIS A 175 7.56 19.74 -35.38
N GLN A 176 6.95 20.04 -36.52
CA GLN A 176 5.52 20.31 -36.59
C GLN A 176 4.65 19.12 -36.12
N VAL A 177 4.96 17.91 -36.63
CA VAL A 177 4.18 16.71 -36.28
C VAL A 177 4.36 16.35 -34.81
N LEU A 178 5.59 16.45 -34.27
CA LEU A 178 5.88 16.10 -32.89
C LEU A 178 5.35 17.11 -31.88
N ASP A 179 5.31 18.41 -32.22
CA ASP A 179 4.67 19.42 -31.39
C ASP A 179 3.15 19.23 -31.35
N GLU A 180 2.53 18.92 -32.49
CA GLU A 180 1.09 18.65 -32.54
C GLU A 180 0.72 17.36 -31.77
N LEU A 181 1.50 16.29 -31.87
CA LEU A 181 1.33 15.08 -31.07
C LEU A 181 1.52 15.33 -29.58
N SER A 182 2.48 16.18 -29.21
CA SER A 182 2.68 16.59 -27.79
C SER A 182 1.48 17.33 -27.24
N PHE A 183 0.93 18.26 -28.01
CA PHE A 183 -0.29 19.01 -27.65
C PHE A 183 -1.49 18.07 -27.46
N LEU A 184 -1.68 17.14 -28.41
CA LEU A 184 -2.75 16.15 -28.32
C LEU A 184 -2.59 15.21 -27.11
N ALA A 185 -1.36 14.80 -26.78
CA ALA A 185 -1.08 13.98 -25.60
C ALA A 185 -1.40 14.73 -24.30
N GLU A 186 -1.06 16.02 -24.22
CA GLU A 186 -1.39 16.88 -23.08
C GLU A 186 -2.89 17.09 -22.95
N GLN A 187 -3.60 17.29 -24.05
CA GLN A 187 -5.06 17.41 -24.08
C GLN A 187 -5.73 16.10 -23.68
N ALA A 188 -5.33 14.97 -24.29
CA ALA A 188 -5.86 13.65 -23.97
C ALA A 188 -5.62 13.29 -22.47
N THR A 189 -4.50 13.72 -21.89
CA THR A 189 -4.22 13.54 -20.47
C THR A 189 -5.21 14.32 -19.60
N ARG A 190 -5.51 15.58 -19.94
CA ARG A 190 -6.50 16.40 -19.21
C ARG A 190 -7.92 15.84 -19.30
N GLU A 191 -8.26 15.23 -20.42
CA GLU A 191 -9.56 14.62 -20.68
C GLU A 191 -9.67 13.16 -20.19
N GLY A 192 -8.58 12.59 -19.62
CA GLY A 192 -8.54 11.22 -19.12
C GLY A 192 -8.50 10.15 -20.23
N ARG A 193 -8.22 10.52 -21.49
CA ARG A 193 -8.12 9.61 -22.65
C ARG A 193 -6.75 8.90 -22.67
N THR A 194 -6.50 8.08 -21.65
CA THR A 194 -5.19 7.45 -21.41
C THR A 194 -4.77 6.51 -22.55
N THR A 195 -5.73 5.87 -23.23
CA THR A 195 -5.45 5.00 -24.37
C THR A 195 -4.84 5.75 -25.54
N ASP A 196 -5.28 6.99 -25.79
CA ASP A 196 -4.75 7.84 -26.85
C ASP A 196 -3.34 8.31 -26.53
N VAL A 197 -3.11 8.68 -25.26
CA VAL A 197 -1.76 9.03 -24.77
C VAL A 197 -0.81 7.84 -24.97
N ALA A 198 -1.23 6.62 -24.59
CA ALA A 198 -0.44 5.41 -24.79
C ALA A 198 -0.20 5.08 -26.28
N ALA A 199 -1.16 5.36 -27.16
CA ALA A 199 -1.00 5.20 -28.60
C ALA A 199 0.03 6.17 -29.17
N ILE A 200 0.00 7.43 -28.76
CA ILE A 200 1.01 8.44 -29.15
C ILE A 200 2.41 8.01 -28.69
N PHE A 201 2.55 7.64 -27.42
CA PHE A 201 3.84 7.15 -26.90
C PHE A 201 4.38 5.96 -27.68
N SER A 202 3.52 4.94 -27.90
CA SER A 202 3.93 3.75 -28.66
C SER A 202 4.46 4.11 -30.05
N ALA A 203 3.72 4.98 -30.78
CA ALA A 203 4.10 5.38 -32.13
C ALA A 203 5.44 6.17 -32.14
N LEU A 204 5.64 7.05 -31.16
CA LEU A 204 6.89 7.77 -31.00
C LEU A 204 8.07 6.81 -30.76
N LEU A 205 7.91 5.85 -29.84
CA LEU A 205 8.96 4.89 -29.52
C LEU A 205 9.25 3.91 -30.65
N ASP A 206 8.20 3.45 -31.35
CA ASP A 206 8.35 2.55 -32.50
C ASP A 206 9.09 3.24 -33.64
N ARG A 207 8.94 4.56 -33.81
CA ARG A 207 9.59 5.34 -34.88
C ARG A 207 11.00 5.78 -34.51
N GLU A 208 11.27 6.15 -33.26
CA GLU A 208 12.57 6.67 -32.80
C GLU A 208 13.74 5.77 -33.21
N GLY A 209 13.58 4.45 -33.08
CA GLY A 209 14.64 3.49 -33.44
C GLY A 209 15.00 3.44 -34.92
N GLY A 210 14.12 3.91 -35.81
CA GLY A 210 14.34 3.94 -37.27
C GLY A 210 14.79 5.31 -37.82
N VAL A 211 14.94 6.32 -36.96
CA VAL A 211 15.38 7.66 -37.39
C VAL A 211 16.91 7.70 -37.52
N THR A 212 17.38 7.91 -38.75
CA THR A 212 18.83 7.99 -39.04
C THR A 212 19.34 9.43 -39.00
N ASP A 213 18.50 10.42 -39.32
CA ASP A 213 18.85 11.84 -39.27
C ASP A 213 19.04 12.30 -37.82
N SER A 214 20.18 12.94 -37.52
CA SER A 214 20.57 13.36 -36.17
C SER A 214 19.67 14.45 -35.61
N ASP A 215 19.23 15.39 -36.46
CA ASP A 215 18.45 16.53 -36.04
C ASP A 215 17.00 16.10 -35.78
N VAL A 216 16.43 15.27 -36.67
CA VAL A 216 15.14 14.64 -36.46
C VAL A 216 15.15 13.79 -35.18
N ARG A 217 16.18 12.99 -34.96
CA ARG A 217 16.33 12.16 -33.77
C ARG A 217 16.37 12.99 -32.50
N ARG A 218 17.03 14.13 -32.50
CA ARG A 218 17.07 15.08 -31.37
C ARG A 218 15.66 15.56 -31.02
N VAL A 219 14.85 15.92 -32.02
CA VAL A 219 13.47 16.35 -31.81
C VAL A 219 12.62 15.25 -31.17
N PHE A 220 12.75 14.00 -31.64
CA PHE A 220 12.09 12.85 -31.01
C PHE A 220 12.45 12.69 -29.54
N LEU A 221 13.74 12.72 -29.21
CA LEU A 221 14.23 12.59 -27.83
C LEU A 221 13.68 13.69 -26.91
N VAL A 222 13.67 14.94 -27.38
CA VAL A 222 13.11 16.08 -26.63
C VAL A 222 11.60 15.88 -26.40
N THR A 223 10.89 15.46 -27.45
CA THR A 223 9.43 15.20 -27.35
C THR A 223 9.12 14.06 -26.39
N VAL A 224 9.80 12.93 -26.50
CA VAL A 224 9.61 11.80 -25.57
C VAL A 224 9.86 12.26 -24.14
N ARG A 225 10.98 12.98 -23.88
CA ARG A 225 11.29 13.51 -22.56
C ARG A 225 10.23 14.49 -22.01
N ARG A 226 9.63 15.31 -22.89
CA ARG A 226 8.52 16.20 -22.50
C ARG A 226 7.29 15.43 -22.05
N LEU A 227 7.03 14.27 -22.63
CA LEU A 227 5.89 13.42 -22.35
C LEU A 227 6.12 12.46 -21.16
N THR A 228 7.39 12.25 -20.72
CA THR A 228 7.69 11.38 -19.55
C THR A 228 7.40 12.04 -18.20
N ARG A 229 6.27 12.74 -18.09
CA ARG A 229 5.85 13.35 -16.83
C ARG A 229 5.01 12.38 -16.02
N PRO A 230 5.12 12.39 -14.67
CA PRO A 230 4.31 11.51 -13.80
C PRO A 230 2.81 11.60 -14.07
N THR A 231 2.29 12.78 -14.44
CA THR A 231 0.88 13.00 -14.77
C THR A 231 0.41 12.22 -16.00
N MET A 232 1.31 11.88 -16.91
CA MET A 232 1.04 11.07 -18.11
C MET A 232 1.35 9.58 -17.87
N LEU A 233 2.48 9.27 -17.24
CA LEU A 233 2.93 7.90 -17.08
C LEU A 233 2.11 7.10 -16.04
N ARG A 234 1.65 7.74 -14.95
CA ARG A 234 0.80 7.07 -13.94
C ARG A 234 -0.50 6.52 -14.53
N PRO A 235 -1.31 7.30 -15.26
CA PRO A 235 -2.48 6.75 -15.94
C PRO A 235 -2.13 5.65 -16.94
N ILE A 236 -1.03 5.80 -17.71
CA ILE A 236 -0.56 4.76 -18.64
C ILE A 236 -0.25 3.47 -17.87
N ALA A 237 0.46 3.52 -16.75
CA ALA A 237 0.71 2.34 -15.91
C ALA A 237 -0.60 1.69 -15.43
N GLY A 238 -1.65 2.47 -15.19
CA GLY A 238 -2.99 1.96 -14.86
C GLY A 238 -3.62 1.09 -15.95
N LEU A 239 -3.25 1.29 -17.23
CA LEU A 239 -3.73 0.46 -18.34
C LEU A 239 -3.29 -1.01 -18.24
N LEU A 240 -2.24 -1.32 -17.49
CA LEU A 240 -1.82 -2.70 -17.22
C LEU A 240 -2.93 -3.53 -16.58
N VAL A 241 -3.80 -2.89 -15.80
CA VAL A 241 -4.94 -3.54 -15.13
C VAL A 241 -6.21 -3.39 -15.94
N THR A 242 -6.50 -2.18 -16.40
CA THR A 242 -7.79 -1.84 -17.04
C THR A 242 -7.89 -2.31 -18.50
N HIS A 243 -6.76 -2.46 -19.20
CA HIS A 243 -6.70 -2.79 -20.63
C HIS A 243 -5.69 -3.91 -20.91
N GLN A 244 -5.98 -5.12 -20.46
CA GLN A 244 -5.08 -6.27 -20.58
C GLN A 244 -4.67 -6.59 -22.03
N ALA A 245 -5.53 -6.35 -23.00
CA ALA A 245 -5.22 -6.54 -24.43
C ALA A 245 -4.04 -5.68 -24.91
N THR A 246 -3.79 -4.53 -24.28
CA THR A 246 -2.68 -3.61 -24.59
C THR A 246 -1.54 -3.65 -23.58
N ALA A 247 -1.60 -4.54 -22.58
CA ALA A 247 -0.63 -4.60 -21.49
C ALA A 247 0.82 -4.72 -22.00
N GLY A 248 1.09 -5.54 -23.00
CA GLY A 248 2.42 -5.68 -23.59
C GLY A 248 2.95 -4.39 -24.25
N ARG A 249 2.06 -3.58 -24.83
CA ARG A 249 2.42 -2.24 -25.36
C ARG A 249 2.73 -1.29 -24.20
N THR A 250 1.89 -1.27 -23.20
CA THR A 250 2.07 -0.45 -22.00
C THR A 250 3.41 -0.78 -21.31
N GLU A 251 3.72 -2.06 -21.14
CA GLU A 251 4.98 -2.52 -20.54
C GLU A 251 6.19 -2.04 -21.34
N ARG A 252 6.17 -2.13 -22.68
CA ARG A 252 7.26 -1.60 -23.54
C ARG A 252 7.45 -0.09 -23.36
N ILE A 253 6.37 0.69 -23.26
CA ILE A 253 6.45 2.13 -22.98
C ILE A 253 7.17 2.34 -21.63
N LEU A 254 6.70 1.70 -20.57
CA LEU A 254 7.25 1.86 -19.21
C LEU A 254 8.72 1.42 -19.14
N GLN A 255 9.09 0.33 -19.82
CA GLN A 255 10.47 -0.13 -19.91
C GLN A 255 11.36 0.88 -20.63
N ARG A 256 10.87 1.46 -21.74
CA ARG A 256 11.66 2.38 -22.58
C ARG A 256 11.94 3.73 -21.91
N VAL A 257 10.99 4.22 -21.11
CA VAL A 257 11.16 5.48 -20.35
C VAL A 257 12.00 5.31 -19.08
N GLY A 258 12.44 4.10 -18.78
CA GLY A 258 13.40 3.82 -17.70
C GLY A 258 12.85 4.07 -16.30
N GLN A 259 13.57 4.90 -15.51
CA GLN A 259 13.22 5.15 -14.11
C GLN A 259 11.82 5.74 -13.95
N ASP A 260 11.43 6.71 -14.77
CA ASP A 260 10.09 7.32 -14.71
C ASP A 260 8.97 6.29 -14.92
N GLY A 261 9.23 5.27 -15.76
CA GLY A 261 8.31 4.16 -15.97
C GLY A 261 8.18 3.24 -14.75
N VAL A 262 9.30 2.93 -14.11
CA VAL A 262 9.33 2.17 -12.85
C VAL A 262 8.55 2.92 -11.77
N ASP A 263 8.83 4.23 -11.60
CA ASP A 263 8.15 5.07 -10.62
C ASP A 263 6.64 5.12 -10.84
N ALA A 264 6.20 5.19 -12.10
CA ALA A 264 4.78 5.15 -12.44
C ALA A 264 4.10 3.81 -12.05
N VAL A 265 4.78 2.67 -12.27
CA VAL A 265 4.26 1.35 -11.85
C VAL A 265 4.26 1.21 -10.33
N VAL A 266 5.31 1.67 -9.66
CA VAL A 266 5.43 1.68 -8.20
C VAL A 266 4.31 2.52 -7.57
N ASP A 267 4.00 3.69 -8.11
CA ASP A 267 2.90 4.53 -7.63
C ASP A 267 1.54 3.82 -7.76
N GLN A 268 1.29 3.15 -8.87
CA GLN A 268 0.09 2.34 -9.07
C GLN A 268 0.04 1.13 -8.12
N PHE A 269 1.16 0.45 -7.96
CA PHE A 269 1.28 -0.67 -7.03
C PHE A 269 0.98 -0.24 -5.58
N THR A 270 1.59 0.86 -5.13
CA THR A 270 1.38 1.38 -3.76
C THR A 270 -0.03 1.90 -3.53
N GLY A 271 -0.68 2.43 -4.58
CA GLY A 271 -2.06 2.90 -4.57
C GLY A 271 -3.11 1.79 -4.76
N SER A 272 -2.70 0.58 -5.14
CA SER A 272 -3.63 -0.53 -5.45
C SER A 272 -4.43 -0.98 -4.24
N LYS A 273 -5.74 -1.14 -4.43
CA LYS A 273 -6.69 -1.57 -3.39
C LYS A 273 -6.86 -3.09 -3.34
N SER A 274 -6.69 -3.77 -4.47
CA SER A 274 -6.91 -5.21 -4.60
C SER A 274 -5.60 -6.00 -4.70
N ASN A 275 -5.62 -7.24 -4.19
CA ASN A 275 -4.49 -8.16 -4.34
C ASN A 275 -4.27 -8.59 -5.81
N ALA A 276 -5.34 -8.61 -6.62
CA ALA A 276 -5.26 -8.95 -8.04
C ALA A 276 -4.48 -7.88 -8.82
N GLU A 277 -4.79 -6.59 -8.60
CA GLU A 277 -4.05 -5.47 -9.20
C GLU A 277 -2.57 -5.52 -8.79
N ARG A 278 -2.30 -5.66 -7.47
CA ARG A 278 -0.92 -5.76 -6.97
C ARG A 278 -0.13 -6.89 -7.63
N LYS A 279 -0.77 -8.03 -7.90
CA LYS A 279 -0.14 -9.16 -8.59
C LYS A 279 0.30 -8.80 -10.01
N ILE A 280 -0.53 -8.04 -10.73
CA ILE A 280 -0.21 -7.57 -12.09
C ILE A 280 0.98 -6.61 -12.06
N TYR A 281 0.94 -5.58 -11.21
CA TYR A 281 2.05 -4.61 -11.11
C TYR A 281 3.35 -5.27 -10.66
N ARG A 282 3.32 -6.20 -9.71
CA ARG A 282 4.48 -7.01 -9.31
C ARG A 282 5.09 -7.77 -10.49
N ALA A 283 4.25 -8.43 -11.28
CA ALA A 283 4.72 -9.18 -12.43
C ALA A 283 5.40 -8.28 -13.47
N VAL A 284 4.93 -7.04 -13.64
CA VAL A 284 5.56 -6.06 -14.52
C VAL A 284 6.86 -5.54 -13.90
N LEU A 285 6.85 -5.10 -12.64
CA LEU A 285 8.05 -4.61 -11.96
C LEU A 285 9.18 -5.65 -11.96
N ALA A 286 8.86 -6.93 -11.81
CA ALA A 286 9.87 -8.00 -11.87
C ALA A 286 10.61 -8.08 -13.23
N ARG A 287 10.01 -7.54 -14.30
CA ARG A 287 10.59 -7.51 -15.64
C ARG A 287 11.26 -6.17 -16.02
N LEU A 288 11.01 -5.11 -15.23
CA LEU A 288 11.63 -3.81 -15.46
C LEU A 288 13.07 -3.78 -14.91
N PRO A 289 14.07 -3.46 -15.73
CA PRO A 289 15.50 -3.56 -15.34
C PRO A 289 15.86 -2.71 -14.12
N LEU A 290 15.29 -1.50 -13.99
CA LEU A 290 15.61 -0.55 -12.91
C LEU A 290 14.72 -0.70 -11.67
N ALA A 291 13.80 -1.67 -11.64
CA ALA A 291 12.84 -1.80 -10.53
C ALA A 291 13.52 -2.13 -9.19
N ARG A 292 14.60 -2.91 -9.20
CA ARG A 292 15.33 -3.26 -7.97
C ARG A 292 15.93 -2.03 -7.31
N GLU A 293 16.60 -1.16 -8.07
CA GLU A 293 17.15 0.09 -7.55
C GLU A 293 16.07 1.00 -6.99
N ALA A 294 14.97 1.19 -7.70
CA ALA A 294 13.84 1.99 -7.23
C ALA A 294 13.24 1.43 -5.92
N LEU A 295 13.08 0.12 -5.82
CA LEU A 295 12.58 -0.53 -4.60
C LEU A 295 13.57 -0.40 -3.43
N VAL A 296 14.87 -0.48 -3.68
CA VAL A 296 15.90 -0.22 -2.65
C VAL A 296 15.84 1.24 -2.17
N GLN A 297 15.65 2.20 -3.08
CA GLN A 297 15.48 3.61 -2.71
C GLN A 297 14.20 3.82 -1.87
N MET A 298 13.11 3.10 -2.17
CA MET A 298 11.86 3.16 -1.40
C MET A 298 12.02 2.65 0.05
N LEU A 299 13.05 1.91 0.38
CA LEU A 299 13.34 1.51 1.76
C LEU A 299 13.66 2.71 2.67
N ASN A 300 14.02 3.86 2.08
CA ASN A 300 14.28 5.12 2.79
C ASN A 300 13.07 6.08 2.79
N ASP A 301 11.89 5.65 2.33
CA ASP A 301 10.69 6.49 2.33
C ASP A 301 10.21 6.77 3.77
N PRO A 302 9.82 8.01 4.10
CA PRO A 302 9.34 8.34 5.45
C PRO A 302 8.02 7.64 5.83
N ARG A 303 7.31 7.08 4.86
CA ARG A 303 6.03 6.40 5.05
C ARG A 303 6.25 4.91 5.31
N TRP A 304 6.02 4.45 6.53
CA TRP A 304 6.23 3.05 6.93
C TRP A 304 5.59 2.01 5.98
N TYR A 305 4.41 2.32 5.42
CA TYR A 305 3.70 1.38 4.53
C TYR A 305 4.38 1.24 3.16
N VAL A 306 5.08 2.28 2.69
CA VAL A 306 5.89 2.23 1.46
C VAL A 306 7.12 1.36 1.70
N VAL A 307 7.84 1.60 2.81
CA VAL A 307 9.00 0.80 3.23
C VAL A 307 8.63 -0.67 3.37
N ARG A 308 7.51 -0.96 4.05
CA ARG A 308 6.99 -2.32 4.21
C ARG A 308 6.75 -3.00 2.85
N GLN A 309 6.08 -2.31 1.92
CA GLN A 309 5.77 -2.88 0.60
C GLN A 309 7.03 -3.11 -0.23
N ALA A 310 7.98 -2.18 -0.20
CA ALA A 310 9.27 -2.33 -0.86
C ALA A 310 10.05 -3.55 -0.31
N ALA A 311 10.09 -3.71 1.02
CA ALA A 311 10.72 -4.85 1.66
C ALA A 311 10.08 -6.18 1.28
N GLU A 312 8.75 -6.27 1.32
CA GLU A 312 8.01 -7.47 0.90
C GLU A 312 8.35 -7.86 -0.53
N PHE A 313 8.41 -6.88 -1.42
CA PHE A 313 8.65 -7.12 -2.83
C PHE A 313 10.11 -7.50 -3.13
N LEU A 314 11.09 -6.83 -2.52
CA LEU A 314 12.50 -7.19 -2.62
C LEU A 314 12.77 -8.60 -2.11
N GLY A 315 12.09 -9.01 -1.04
CA GLY A 315 12.13 -10.39 -0.55
C GLY A 315 11.52 -11.40 -1.52
N GLU A 316 10.43 -11.05 -2.22
CA GLU A 316 9.83 -11.91 -3.26
C GLU A 316 10.72 -12.06 -4.50
N MET A 317 11.46 -11.00 -4.84
CA MET A 317 12.42 -11.02 -5.94
C MET A 317 13.71 -11.77 -5.59
N GLY A 318 13.95 -12.08 -4.33
CA GLY A 318 15.21 -12.65 -3.86
C GLY A 318 16.42 -11.74 -4.13
N SER A 319 16.25 -10.43 -3.98
CA SER A 319 17.27 -9.44 -4.33
C SER A 319 18.42 -9.46 -3.31
N GLU A 320 19.56 -10.03 -3.69
CA GLU A 320 20.75 -10.06 -2.84
C GLU A 320 21.31 -8.66 -2.56
N GLU A 321 21.15 -7.73 -3.53
CA GLU A 321 21.58 -6.33 -3.38
C GLU A 321 20.83 -5.61 -2.26
N ALA A 322 19.61 -6.08 -1.93
CA ALA A 322 18.78 -5.52 -0.87
C ALA A 322 19.11 -6.05 0.53
N GLU A 323 19.95 -7.07 0.67
CA GLU A 323 20.23 -7.73 1.97
C GLU A 323 20.67 -6.74 3.06
N ARG A 324 21.63 -5.89 2.75
CA ARG A 324 22.17 -4.90 3.71
C ARG A 324 21.16 -3.81 4.03
N PRO A 325 20.55 -3.13 3.03
CA PRO A 325 19.49 -2.15 3.29
C PRO A 325 18.32 -2.72 4.11
N LEU A 326 17.89 -3.95 3.81
CA LEU A 326 16.84 -4.62 4.57
C LEU A 326 17.30 -4.91 6.02
N ALA A 327 18.56 -5.36 6.22
CA ALA A 327 19.05 -5.68 7.56
C ALA A 327 19.15 -4.44 8.48
N GLU A 328 19.36 -3.26 7.94
CA GLU A 328 19.34 -1.99 8.69
C GLU A 328 17.93 -1.70 9.22
N LEU A 329 16.90 -2.04 8.47
CA LEU A 329 15.50 -1.84 8.83
C LEU A 329 14.96 -2.82 9.88
N LEU A 330 15.74 -3.82 10.31
CA LEU A 330 15.41 -4.63 11.49
C LEU A 330 15.32 -3.81 12.79
N ARG A 331 15.79 -2.56 12.77
CA ARG A 331 15.70 -1.62 13.89
C ARG A 331 14.66 -0.52 13.66
N HIS A 332 13.83 -0.64 12.61
CA HIS A 332 12.80 0.34 12.31
C HIS A 332 11.81 0.48 13.47
N GLU A 333 11.33 1.69 13.75
CA GLU A 333 10.38 1.95 14.84
C GLU A 333 9.08 1.17 14.73
N ASP A 334 8.54 1.06 13.51
CA ASP A 334 7.29 0.35 13.24
C ASP A 334 7.49 -1.17 13.14
N GLU A 335 6.82 -1.94 13.98
CA GLU A 335 6.93 -3.41 14.01
C GLU A 335 6.45 -4.09 12.72
N ARG A 336 5.51 -3.46 11.99
CA ARG A 336 5.01 -3.99 10.71
C ARG A 336 6.08 -3.95 9.64
N VAL A 337 6.96 -2.94 9.69
CA VAL A 337 8.16 -2.87 8.84
C VAL A 337 9.16 -3.95 9.25
N ARG A 338 9.51 -4.04 10.55
CA ARG A 338 10.45 -5.04 11.05
C ARG A 338 10.00 -6.47 10.69
N ARG A 339 8.69 -6.76 10.82
CA ARG A 339 8.11 -8.06 10.44
C ARG A 339 8.25 -8.33 8.94
N ALA A 340 7.92 -7.36 8.08
CA ALA A 340 8.05 -7.50 6.63
C ALA A 340 9.50 -7.70 6.19
N VAL A 341 10.41 -6.94 6.81
CA VAL A 341 11.86 -7.04 6.58
C VAL A 341 12.40 -8.41 7.01
N THR A 342 11.99 -8.90 8.18
CA THR A 342 12.37 -10.25 8.66
C THR A 342 11.92 -11.32 7.68
N ARG A 343 10.68 -11.21 7.16
CA ARG A 343 10.15 -12.11 6.12
C ARG A 343 10.93 -12.01 4.82
N ALA A 344 11.26 -10.80 4.39
CA ALA A 344 12.03 -10.56 3.17
C ALA A 344 13.42 -11.21 3.25
N LEU A 345 14.15 -10.96 4.34
CA LEU A 345 15.46 -11.56 4.60
C LEU A 345 15.39 -13.09 4.71
N ALA A 346 14.30 -13.65 5.27
CA ALA A 346 14.10 -15.08 5.32
C ALA A 346 13.93 -15.71 3.93
N ARG A 347 13.41 -14.99 2.95
CA ARG A 347 13.25 -15.45 1.56
C ARG A 347 14.54 -15.37 0.76
N ILE A 348 15.41 -14.40 1.07
CA ILE A 348 16.73 -14.30 0.45
C ILE A 348 17.67 -15.31 1.12
N ASP A 349 18.01 -16.38 0.39
CA ASP A 349 18.73 -17.54 0.95
C ASP A 349 20.25 -17.36 0.95
N SER A 350 20.79 -16.51 1.85
CA SER A 350 22.23 -16.33 2.03
C SER A 350 22.65 -16.55 3.49
N ALA A 351 23.95 -16.69 3.71
CA ALA A 351 24.51 -16.81 5.05
C ALA A 351 24.33 -15.51 5.84
N PHE A 352 24.42 -14.35 5.19
CA PHE A 352 24.22 -13.05 5.80
C PHE A 352 22.76 -12.88 6.28
N THR A 353 21.78 -13.26 5.46
CA THR A 353 20.37 -13.12 5.82
C THR A 353 19.97 -14.10 6.93
N LEU A 354 20.59 -15.27 7.01
CA LEU A 354 20.38 -16.19 8.14
C LEU A 354 20.74 -15.52 9.48
N ASP A 355 21.89 -14.86 9.56
CA ASP A 355 22.34 -14.16 10.77
C ASP A 355 21.47 -12.93 11.07
N ALA A 356 21.02 -12.25 10.03
CA ALA A 356 20.10 -11.13 10.16
C ALA A 356 18.73 -11.57 10.73
N VAL A 357 18.13 -12.62 10.20
CA VAL A 357 16.87 -13.20 10.69
C VAL A 357 17.02 -13.73 12.12
N ALA A 358 18.15 -14.34 12.45
CA ALA A 358 18.42 -14.84 13.80
C ALA A 358 18.40 -13.71 14.86
N ARG A 359 18.80 -12.51 14.51
CA ARG A 359 18.69 -11.36 15.43
C ARG A 359 17.23 -11.00 15.76
N SER A 360 16.31 -11.21 14.82
CA SER A 360 14.89 -10.92 15.00
C SER A 360 14.17 -11.87 15.94
N VAL A 361 14.77 -12.99 16.36
CA VAL A 361 14.18 -13.84 17.41
C VAL A 361 14.20 -13.20 18.81
N ALA A 362 14.96 -12.12 18.98
CA ALA A 362 14.98 -11.31 20.20
C ALA A 362 14.26 -9.97 20.04
N ASP A 363 13.43 -9.79 19.00
CA ASP A 363 12.64 -8.56 18.79
C ASP A 363 11.65 -8.34 19.94
N THR A 364 11.35 -7.07 20.23
CA THR A 364 10.38 -6.70 21.26
C THR A 364 8.96 -7.17 20.90
N SER A 365 8.62 -7.24 19.62
CA SER A 365 7.30 -7.67 19.14
C SER A 365 7.23 -9.19 18.96
N PRO A 366 6.28 -9.88 19.59
CA PRO A 366 6.06 -11.31 19.37
C PRO A 366 5.79 -11.65 17.90
N SER A 367 5.12 -10.77 17.17
CA SER A 367 4.80 -10.98 15.74
C SER A 367 6.06 -11.00 14.86
N VAL A 368 7.08 -10.22 15.20
CA VAL A 368 8.39 -10.24 14.53
C VAL A 368 9.16 -11.50 14.89
N ARG A 369 9.14 -11.91 16.17
CA ARG A 369 9.79 -13.15 16.62
C ARG A 369 9.20 -14.38 15.95
N LEU A 370 7.87 -14.46 15.81
CA LEU A 370 7.18 -15.54 15.06
C LEU A 370 7.64 -15.62 13.61
N GLU A 371 7.78 -14.47 12.95
CA GLU A 371 8.27 -14.42 11.57
C GLU A 371 9.73 -14.91 11.47
N ALA A 372 10.57 -14.51 12.43
CA ALA A 372 11.96 -14.97 12.49
C ALA A 372 12.05 -16.49 12.71
N VAL A 373 11.25 -17.05 13.61
CA VAL A 373 11.15 -18.50 13.85
C VAL A 373 10.74 -19.23 12.59
N ALA A 374 9.72 -18.74 11.86
CA ALA A 374 9.29 -19.33 10.60
C ALA A 374 10.38 -19.27 9.54
N GLY A 375 11.08 -18.14 9.44
CA GLY A 375 12.21 -17.94 8.53
C GLY A 375 13.39 -18.88 8.83
N LEU A 376 13.76 -19.08 10.08
CA LEU A 376 14.80 -20.00 10.48
C LEU A 376 14.40 -21.47 10.20
N ALA A 377 13.13 -21.83 10.48
CA ALA A 377 12.62 -23.16 10.24
C ALA A 377 12.66 -23.57 8.75
N SER A 378 12.50 -22.61 7.84
CA SER A 378 12.54 -22.89 6.39
C SER A 378 13.93 -23.27 5.89
N ARG A 379 15.00 -22.86 6.58
CA ARG A 379 16.39 -23.10 6.17
C ARG A 379 16.86 -24.55 6.33
N LYS A 380 16.26 -25.33 7.23
CA LYS A 380 16.55 -26.76 7.47
C LYS A 380 18.05 -27.09 7.60
N ASN A 381 18.84 -26.22 8.21
CA ASN A 381 20.27 -26.45 8.43
C ASN A 381 20.65 -26.45 9.91
N GLY A 382 21.82 -27.00 10.24
CA GLY A 382 22.27 -27.13 11.62
C GLY A 382 22.40 -25.79 12.37
N ARG A 383 22.82 -24.72 11.66
CA ARG A 383 22.99 -23.39 12.24
C ARG A 383 21.66 -22.77 12.66
N ALA A 384 20.62 -22.90 11.82
CA ALA A 384 19.26 -22.48 12.15
C ALA A 384 18.71 -23.27 13.35
N GLY A 385 18.96 -24.59 13.39
CA GLY A 385 18.60 -25.43 14.54
C GLY A 385 19.22 -24.96 15.86
N SER A 386 20.51 -24.66 15.86
CA SER A 386 21.22 -24.15 17.05
C SER A 386 20.68 -22.77 17.48
N MET A 387 20.33 -21.87 16.54
CA MET A 387 19.74 -20.57 16.83
C MET A 387 18.36 -20.72 17.48
N LEU A 388 17.50 -21.60 16.95
CA LEU A 388 16.19 -21.90 17.53
C LEU A 388 16.30 -22.56 18.90
N ALA A 389 17.27 -23.47 19.08
CA ALA A 389 17.50 -24.14 20.35
C ALA A 389 17.96 -23.20 21.47
N LYS A 390 18.64 -22.11 21.14
CA LYS A 390 18.97 -21.03 22.07
C LYS A 390 17.79 -20.11 22.34
N ALA A 391 17.01 -19.78 21.33
CA ALA A 391 15.89 -18.86 21.43
C ALA A 391 14.83 -19.33 22.43
N ILE A 392 14.53 -20.64 22.50
CA ILE A 392 13.52 -21.18 23.42
C ILE A 392 13.84 -20.93 24.90
N ASP A 393 15.12 -20.78 25.27
CA ASP A 393 15.53 -20.62 26.65
C ASP A 393 15.18 -19.22 27.22
N SER A 394 15.09 -18.22 26.37
CA SER A 394 14.79 -16.82 26.74
C SER A 394 13.39 -16.37 26.37
N GLU A 395 12.61 -17.20 25.66
CA GLU A 395 11.27 -16.84 25.21
C GLU A 395 10.24 -17.01 26.33
N ASN A 396 9.40 -15.98 26.53
CA ASN A 396 8.37 -15.97 27.55
C ASN A 396 6.94 -16.03 26.97
N GLU A 397 6.75 -15.63 25.72
CA GLU A 397 5.44 -15.68 25.06
C GLU A 397 5.12 -17.11 24.63
N GLN A 398 4.02 -17.64 25.14
CA GLN A 398 3.64 -19.03 24.93
C GLN A 398 3.45 -19.40 23.45
N GLU A 399 2.86 -18.47 22.65
CA GLU A 399 2.66 -18.67 21.22
C GLU A 399 4.00 -18.81 20.49
N VAL A 400 4.98 -17.98 20.83
CA VAL A 400 6.31 -18.03 20.24
C VAL A 400 7.05 -19.28 20.69
N GLN A 401 6.92 -19.69 21.95
CA GLN A 401 7.48 -20.96 22.46
C GLN A 401 6.95 -22.17 21.65
N TYR A 402 5.64 -22.22 21.39
CA TYR A 402 5.04 -23.28 20.55
C TYR A 402 5.60 -23.25 19.13
N ALA A 403 5.73 -22.06 18.55
CA ALA A 403 6.29 -21.91 17.21
C ALA A 403 7.75 -22.38 17.15
N ILE A 404 8.57 -22.06 18.16
CA ILE A 404 9.97 -22.52 18.24
C ILE A 404 10.04 -24.04 18.36
N LEU A 405 9.22 -24.67 19.22
CA LEU A 405 9.20 -26.12 19.36
C LEU A 405 8.84 -26.80 18.04
N GLY A 406 7.78 -26.33 17.36
CA GLY A 406 7.43 -26.84 16.03
C GLY A 406 8.54 -26.61 15.00
N ALA A 407 9.21 -25.45 15.03
CA ALA A 407 10.35 -25.17 14.15
C ALA A 407 11.53 -26.13 14.39
N LEU A 408 11.85 -26.42 15.65
CA LEU A 408 12.88 -27.41 16.01
C LEU A 408 12.53 -28.80 15.47
N GLY A 409 11.24 -29.21 15.51
CA GLY A 409 10.77 -30.47 14.91
C GLY A 409 11.00 -30.50 13.40
N ARG A 410 10.69 -29.42 12.68
CA ARG A 410 10.91 -29.32 11.23
C ARG A 410 12.38 -29.32 10.82
N VAL A 411 13.24 -28.66 11.59
CA VAL A 411 14.68 -28.62 11.34
C VAL A 411 15.33 -29.94 11.66
N ALA A 412 14.87 -30.66 12.68
CA ALA A 412 15.18 -32.04 13.03
C ALA A 412 16.69 -32.38 13.18
N THR A 413 17.53 -31.40 13.53
CA THR A 413 18.95 -31.67 13.82
C THR A 413 19.15 -32.41 15.15
N PRO A 414 20.26 -33.09 15.38
CA PRO A 414 20.53 -33.78 16.67
C PRO A 414 20.37 -32.83 17.86
N GLU A 415 20.88 -31.60 17.77
CA GLU A 415 20.75 -30.57 18.82
C GLU A 415 19.29 -30.15 19.04
N ALA A 416 18.50 -29.97 17.93
CA ALA A 416 17.09 -29.66 18.02
C ALA A 416 16.31 -30.78 18.71
N VAL A 417 16.58 -32.05 18.35
CA VAL A 417 15.94 -33.22 18.97
C VAL A 417 16.29 -33.32 20.45
N GLN A 418 17.54 -33.11 20.81
CA GLN A 418 17.96 -33.10 22.22
C GLN A 418 17.22 -31.99 23.00
N LYS A 419 17.07 -30.82 22.40
CA LYS A 419 16.35 -29.71 23.01
C LYS A 419 14.86 -29.99 23.20
N LEU A 420 14.23 -30.61 22.20
CA LEU A 420 12.85 -31.09 22.27
C LEU A 420 12.64 -32.14 23.34
N SER A 421 13.56 -33.14 23.40
CA SER A 421 13.52 -34.17 24.45
C SER A 421 13.54 -33.53 25.84
N LYS A 422 14.50 -32.64 26.08
CA LYS A 422 14.59 -31.90 27.36
C LYS A 422 13.37 -31.03 27.66
N ALA A 423 12.72 -30.47 26.63
CA ALA A 423 11.50 -29.70 26.80
C ALA A 423 10.29 -30.57 27.16
N ALA A 424 10.22 -31.79 26.60
CA ALA A 424 9.14 -32.76 26.84
C ALA A 424 9.23 -33.44 28.23
N GLU A 425 10.44 -33.55 28.80
CA GLU A 425 10.67 -34.19 30.11
C GLU A 425 10.03 -33.41 31.27
N ALA A 426 9.59 -34.12 32.29
CA ALA A 426 9.12 -33.50 33.53
C ALA A 426 10.23 -32.70 34.21
N ALA A 427 9.89 -31.61 34.89
CA ALA A 427 10.86 -30.91 35.70
C ALA A 427 11.36 -31.79 36.85
N SER A 428 12.67 -31.96 37.00
CA SER A 428 13.30 -32.73 38.05
C SER A 428 13.83 -31.84 39.18
N GLY A 429 13.52 -32.17 40.45
CA GLY A 429 14.00 -31.50 41.64
C GLY A 429 12.93 -30.94 42.55
N LEU A 430 13.22 -30.83 43.84
CA LEU A 430 12.30 -30.38 44.90
C LEU A 430 11.85 -28.89 44.75
N PHE A 431 12.61 -28.06 44.00
CA PHE A 431 12.34 -26.64 43.74
C PHE A 431 12.07 -26.30 42.29
N SER A 432 11.86 -27.30 41.42
CA SER A 432 11.54 -27.03 40.01
C SER A 432 10.09 -26.59 39.88
N SER A 433 9.86 -25.39 39.31
CA SER A 433 8.52 -24.98 38.88
C SER A 433 7.96 -26.00 37.90
N ARG A 434 6.66 -26.37 38.05
CA ARG A 434 6.00 -27.29 37.12
C ARG A 434 6.13 -26.70 35.71
N LYS A 435 6.81 -27.44 34.81
CA LYS A 435 6.80 -27.08 33.39
C LYS A 435 5.35 -27.11 32.90
N ASN A 436 4.99 -26.12 32.11
CA ASN A 436 3.67 -26.06 31.46
C ASN A 436 3.44 -27.36 30.66
N VAL A 437 2.39 -28.11 31.01
CA VAL A 437 2.02 -29.36 30.35
C VAL A 437 1.80 -29.16 28.85
N GLY A 438 1.20 -28.03 28.45
CA GLY A 438 1.00 -27.70 27.05
C GLY A 438 2.31 -27.59 26.26
N LEU A 439 3.38 -27.03 26.84
CA LEU A 439 4.69 -26.97 26.19
C LEU A 439 5.32 -28.38 26.07
N ARG A 440 5.14 -29.22 27.06
CA ARG A 440 5.62 -30.64 27.02
C ARG A 440 4.92 -31.41 25.92
N VAL A 441 3.60 -31.27 25.80
CA VAL A 441 2.79 -31.86 24.72
C VAL A 441 3.22 -31.32 23.36
N ALA A 442 3.45 -30.02 23.21
CA ALA A 442 3.95 -29.43 21.98
C ALA A 442 5.33 -29.98 21.57
N ALA A 443 6.23 -30.16 22.56
CA ALA A 443 7.54 -30.77 22.30
C ALA A 443 7.41 -32.27 21.86
N VAL A 444 6.47 -33.02 22.42
CA VAL A 444 6.15 -34.38 21.99
C VAL A 444 5.69 -34.43 20.54
N HIS A 445 4.78 -33.52 20.13
CA HIS A 445 4.33 -33.41 18.74
C HIS A 445 5.49 -33.02 17.80
N ALA A 446 6.35 -32.10 18.22
CA ALA A 446 7.52 -31.67 17.46
C ALA A 446 8.55 -32.83 17.29
N LEU A 447 8.75 -33.68 18.31
CA LEU A 447 9.54 -34.90 18.18
C LEU A 447 8.95 -35.87 17.15
N GLY A 448 7.61 -35.97 17.09
CA GLY A 448 6.94 -36.77 16.07
C GLY A 448 7.12 -36.19 14.66
N GLU A 449 7.17 -34.88 14.51
CA GLU A 449 7.43 -34.21 13.25
C GLU A 449 8.87 -34.41 12.76
N ALA A 450 9.83 -34.47 13.70
CA ALA A 450 11.25 -34.65 13.39
C ALA A 450 11.57 -35.99 12.74
N ARG A 451 10.85 -37.06 13.08
CA ARG A 451 10.96 -38.43 12.50
C ARG A 451 12.38 -39.00 12.46
N THR A 452 13.26 -38.55 13.31
CA THR A 452 14.62 -39.07 13.42
C THR A 452 14.70 -40.26 14.39
N PRO A 453 15.69 -41.17 14.28
CA PRO A 453 15.87 -42.23 15.27
C PRO A 453 16.00 -41.71 16.70
N GLY A 454 16.70 -40.57 16.90
CA GLY A 454 16.83 -39.92 18.20
C GLY A 454 15.49 -39.42 18.75
N ALA A 455 14.65 -38.86 17.90
CA ALA A 455 13.30 -38.43 18.30
C ALA A 455 12.39 -39.60 18.68
N LEU A 456 12.48 -40.74 17.96
CA LEU A 456 11.75 -41.94 18.30
C LEU A 456 12.19 -42.51 19.65
N THR A 457 13.50 -42.55 19.92
CA THR A 457 14.04 -42.98 21.22
C THR A 457 13.56 -42.08 22.34
N ALA A 458 13.54 -40.73 22.13
CA ALA A 458 13.02 -39.78 23.09
C ALA A 458 11.51 -40.00 23.37
N LEU A 459 10.70 -40.22 22.35
CA LEU A 459 9.28 -40.52 22.49
C LEU A 459 9.04 -41.84 23.25
N GLN A 460 9.81 -42.87 22.96
CA GLN A 460 9.74 -44.15 23.67
C GLN A 460 10.07 -43.99 25.17
N GLY A 461 11.08 -43.17 25.50
CA GLY A 461 11.43 -42.84 26.89
C GLY A 461 10.31 -42.13 27.66
N LEU A 462 9.43 -41.38 26.96
CA LEU A 462 8.30 -40.65 27.53
C LEU A 462 6.99 -41.50 27.58
N ALA A 463 6.98 -42.75 27.09
CA ALA A 463 5.77 -43.57 27.00
C ALA A 463 5.07 -43.84 28.35
N ASN A 464 5.83 -43.80 29.45
CA ASN A 464 5.33 -43.96 30.81
C ASN A 464 5.38 -42.68 31.64
N ASP A 465 5.23 -41.51 31.00
CA ASP A 465 5.19 -40.23 31.70
C ASP A 465 4.07 -40.21 32.74
N LYS A 466 4.31 -39.53 33.86
CA LYS A 466 3.36 -39.41 34.98
C LYS A 466 2.15 -38.54 34.64
N ASP A 467 2.31 -37.60 33.71
CA ASP A 467 1.26 -36.71 33.26
C ASP A 467 0.42 -37.41 32.19
N LYS A 468 -0.90 -37.43 32.37
CA LYS A 468 -1.86 -38.10 31.50
C LYS A 468 -1.86 -37.51 30.08
N ASP A 469 -1.80 -36.20 29.95
CA ASP A 469 -1.90 -35.52 28.66
C ASP A 469 -0.63 -35.75 27.84
N VAL A 470 0.54 -35.74 28.50
CA VAL A 470 1.82 -36.06 27.87
C VAL A 470 1.85 -37.52 27.42
N LYS A 471 1.43 -38.45 28.27
CA LYS A 471 1.36 -39.89 27.94
C LYS A 471 0.44 -40.15 26.75
N GLU A 472 -0.73 -39.50 26.71
CA GLU A 472 -1.68 -39.63 25.60
C GLU A 472 -1.10 -39.05 24.30
N ALA A 473 -0.47 -37.87 24.38
CA ALA A 473 0.20 -37.25 23.23
C ALA A 473 1.33 -38.15 22.68
N VAL A 474 2.14 -38.77 23.53
CA VAL A 474 3.19 -39.70 23.14
C VAL A 474 2.61 -40.93 22.42
N ALA A 475 1.57 -41.54 22.99
CA ALA A 475 0.91 -42.70 22.38
C ALA A 475 0.37 -42.40 20.98
N LYS A 476 -0.36 -41.27 20.84
CA LYS A 476 -0.88 -40.79 19.53
C LYS A 476 0.25 -40.51 18.53
N THR A 477 1.28 -39.83 18.98
CA THR A 477 2.42 -39.47 18.11
C THR A 477 3.17 -40.70 17.64
N LEU A 478 3.42 -41.70 18.50
CA LEU A 478 4.07 -42.93 18.10
C LEU A 478 3.24 -43.76 17.11
N LEU A 479 1.91 -43.78 17.24
CA LEU A 479 1.01 -44.39 16.27
C LEU A 479 1.11 -43.71 14.88
N LEU A 480 1.08 -42.37 14.85
CA LEU A 480 1.17 -41.62 13.61
C LEU A 480 2.52 -41.86 12.90
N VAL A 481 3.61 -41.83 13.64
CA VAL A 481 4.94 -42.04 13.06
C VAL A 481 5.12 -43.47 12.52
N ARG A 482 4.55 -44.49 13.19
CA ARG A 482 4.60 -45.90 12.71
C ARG A 482 3.67 -46.13 11.52
N GLY A 483 2.47 -45.51 11.50
CA GLY A 483 1.50 -45.70 10.42
C GLY A 483 1.90 -45.07 9.09
N THR A 484 2.85 -44.15 9.07
CA THR A 484 3.40 -43.54 7.85
C THR A 484 4.70 -44.18 7.35
N ALA A 485 5.22 -45.20 8.07
CA ALA A 485 6.41 -45.94 7.70
C ALA A 485 6.06 -47.29 7.03
N ALA A 486 4.77 -47.63 6.93
CA ALA A 486 4.23 -48.76 6.18
C ALA A 486 3.64 -48.27 4.85
#